data_14d24720885f48dbbd7df219f1fcbf7a
#
_entry.id   14d24720885f48dbbd7df219f1fcbf7a
#
_cell.length_a   1.000
_cell.length_b   1.000
_cell.length_c   1.000
_cell.angle_alpha   90.00
_cell.angle_beta   90.00
_cell.angle_gamma   90.00
#
_symmetry.space_group_name_H-M   'P 1'
#
loop_
_entity.id
_entity.type
_entity.pdbx_description
1 polymer ?
#
loop_
_entity_poly.entity_id
_entity_poly.type
_entity_poly.pdbx_seq_one_letter_code
_entity_poly.pdbx_strand_id
1 'polypeptide(L)'
;DRFKGAATQKPVINWISEALTMDNTLFTSRYWFPAKPWEDPMGYWNRSPLSLVGNVKTPTLVVVGSEDYRTPVSEAEQYYGALQIRGVPTALVKVPGASHGGIAARPSQSAAKAAAIIAWFDRYRDKPAAAPAASPAQ
;
A
#
# COMPACT_ATOMS: atom_id res chain seq x y z
N ASP A 1 -17.47 3.80 -3.88
CA ASP A 1 -18.28 5.01 -3.65
C ASP A 1 -18.66 5.22 -2.16
N ARG A 2 -18.32 4.28 -1.29
CA ARG A 2 -18.63 4.41 0.16
C ARG A 2 -17.61 5.28 0.89
N PHE A 3 -16.34 5.23 0.51
CA PHE A 3 -15.26 5.92 1.20
C PHE A 3 -14.78 7.13 0.40
N LYS A 4 -14.64 8.28 1.09
CA LYS A 4 -14.15 9.53 0.51
C LYS A 4 -12.61 9.63 0.51
N GLY A 5 -11.96 8.90 1.39
CA GLY A 5 -10.51 8.81 1.52
C GLY A 5 -10.09 7.54 2.24
N ALA A 6 -8.89 7.07 1.97
CA ALA A 6 -8.27 5.92 2.60
C ALA A 6 -6.85 6.25 3.05
N ALA A 7 -6.38 5.58 4.10
CA ALA A 7 -4.98 5.59 4.51
C ALA A 7 -4.55 4.15 4.76
N THR A 8 -3.54 3.69 4.04
CA THR A 8 -2.93 2.38 4.25
C THR A 8 -1.56 2.52 4.88
N GLN A 9 -1.22 1.62 5.76
CA GLN A 9 0.06 1.61 6.46
C GLN A 9 0.73 0.26 6.24
N LYS A 10 1.99 0.29 5.80
CA LYS A 10 2.79 -0.94 5.60
C LYS A 10 2.06 -1.96 4.72
N PRO A 11 1.60 -1.56 3.52
CA PRO A 11 0.81 -2.45 2.68
C PRO A 11 1.65 -3.61 2.16
N VAL A 12 1.07 -4.79 2.08
CA VAL A 12 1.46 -5.83 1.13
C VAL A 12 0.57 -5.66 -0.08
N ILE A 13 1.16 -5.38 -1.22
CA ILE A 13 0.39 -5.10 -2.44
C ILE A 13 0.61 -6.15 -3.53
N ASN A 14 1.79 -6.74 -3.58
CA ASN A 14 2.20 -7.68 -4.61
C ASN A 14 2.89 -8.90 -3.99
N TRP A 15 2.19 -10.01 -3.86
CA TRP A 15 2.74 -11.22 -3.26
C TRP A 15 3.87 -11.85 -4.07
N ILE A 16 4.00 -11.54 -5.36
CA ILE A 16 5.12 -12.04 -6.18
C ILE A 16 6.44 -11.41 -5.71
N SER A 17 6.47 -10.08 -5.49
CA SER A 17 7.66 -9.40 -4.97
C SER A 17 7.82 -9.62 -3.47
N GLU A 18 6.74 -9.48 -2.69
CA GLU A 18 6.76 -9.59 -1.23
C GLU A 18 7.34 -10.91 -0.76
N ALA A 19 6.91 -12.04 -1.34
CA ALA A 19 7.29 -13.37 -0.89
C ALA A 19 8.80 -13.64 -0.91
N LEU A 20 9.56 -12.91 -1.74
CA LEU A 20 11.01 -13.11 -1.89
C LEU A 20 11.85 -11.95 -1.37
N THR A 21 11.23 -10.82 -1.00
CA THR A 21 11.95 -9.62 -0.54
C THR A 21 11.76 -9.32 0.94
N MET A 22 10.73 -9.93 1.56
CA MET A 22 10.47 -9.76 2.99
C MET A 22 11.49 -10.50 3.88
N ASP A 23 11.69 -10.02 5.09
CA ASP A 23 12.60 -10.63 6.08
C ASP A 23 12.12 -12.00 6.60
N ASN A 24 10.87 -12.39 6.32
CA ASN A 24 10.25 -13.64 6.79
C ASN A 24 9.86 -14.59 5.65
N THR A 25 10.60 -14.57 4.55
CA THR A 25 10.36 -15.34 3.32
C THR A 25 10.11 -16.83 3.59
N LEU A 26 10.91 -17.46 4.46
CA LEU A 26 10.83 -18.91 4.73
C LEU A 26 9.49 -19.28 5.39
N PHE A 27 8.99 -18.43 6.29
CA PHE A 27 7.69 -18.65 6.93
C PHE A 27 6.55 -18.54 5.91
N THR A 28 6.53 -17.45 5.14
CA THR A 28 5.50 -17.20 4.13
C THR A 28 5.45 -18.31 3.10
N SER A 29 6.61 -18.71 2.57
CA SER A 29 6.70 -19.77 1.57
C SER A 29 6.30 -21.14 2.07
N ARG A 30 6.30 -21.37 3.39
CA ARG A 30 5.95 -22.65 3.99
C ARG A 30 4.47 -22.74 4.40
N TYR A 31 3.90 -21.62 4.89
CA TYR A 31 2.60 -21.67 5.56
C TYR A 31 1.47 -20.93 4.86
N TRP A 32 1.79 -19.94 4.00
CA TRP A 32 0.75 -19.10 3.41
C TRP A 32 0.37 -19.48 1.99
N PHE A 33 1.27 -20.13 1.26
CA PHE A 33 1.05 -20.50 -0.12
C PHE A 33 1.34 -21.99 -0.33
N PRO A 34 0.51 -22.71 -1.11
CA PRO A 34 0.69 -24.14 -1.36
C PRO A 34 1.85 -24.45 -2.31
N ALA A 35 2.27 -23.47 -3.13
CA ALA A 35 3.32 -23.57 -4.11
C ALA A 35 4.28 -22.37 -4.00
N LYS A 36 5.45 -22.44 -4.65
CA LYS A 36 6.40 -21.33 -4.68
C LYS A 36 6.02 -20.32 -5.77
N PRO A 37 6.51 -19.04 -5.69
CA PRO A 37 6.15 -18.02 -6.68
C PRO A 37 6.43 -18.40 -8.13
N TRP A 38 7.49 -19.16 -8.39
CA TRP A 38 7.86 -19.63 -9.72
C TRP A 38 7.11 -20.89 -10.18
N GLU A 39 6.46 -21.60 -9.27
CA GLU A 39 5.62 -22.78 -9.56
C GLU A 39 4.18 -22.38 -9.87
N ASP A 40 3.65 -21.39 -9.16
CA ASP A 40 2.30 -20.87 -9.34
C ASP A 40 2.25 -19.34 -9.24
N PRO A 41 2.83 -18.60 -10.21
CA PRO A 41 2.85 -17.14 -10.17
C PRO A 41 1.44 -16.54 -10.20
N MET A 42 0.48 -17.19 -10.85
CA MET A 42 -0.91 -16.72 -10.91
C MET A 42 -1.63 -16.89 -9.58
N GLY A 43 -1.31 -17.90 -8.79
CA GLY A 43 -1.83 -18.06 -7.43
C GLY A 43 -1.39 -16.91 -6.50
N TYR A 44 -0.16 -16.43 -6.68
CA TYR A 44 0.35 -15.24 -5.97
C TYR A 44 -0.30 -13.95 -6.49
N TRP A 45 -0.35 -13.78 -7.81
CA TRP A 45 -0.97 -12.60 -8.44
C TRP A 45 -2.44 -12.44 -8.05
N ASN A 46 -3.23 -13.50 -8.11
CA ASN A 46 -4.65 -13.47 -7.79
C ASN A 46 -4.94 -13.14 -6.32
N ARG A 47 -3.94 -13.31 -5.43
CA ARG A 47 -4.01 -12.90 -4.03
C ARG A 47 -3.41 -11.52 -3.77
N SER A 48 -2.79 -10.93 -4.76
CA SER A 48 -2.16 -9.60 -4.67
C SER A 48 -3.20 -8.50 -4.82
N PRO A 49 -3.35 -7.58 -3.86
CA PRO A 49 -4.23 -6.42 -4.02
C PRO A 49 -3.92 -5.59 -5.28
N LEU A 50 -2.67 -5.61 -5.75
CA LEU A 50 -2.25 -4.92 -6.96
C LEU A 50 -2.99 -5.41 -8.21
N SER A 51 -3.39 -6.67 -8.26
CA SER A 51 -4.20 -7.24 -9.37
C SER A 51 -5.55 -6.52 -9.53
N LEU A 52 -6.05 -5.91 -8.46
CA LEU A 52 -7.33 -5.21 -8.40
C LEU A 52 -7.19 -3.68 -8.41
N VAL A 53 -5.97 -3.16 -8.51
CA VAL A 53 -5.72 -1.70 -8.46
C VAL A 53 -6.50 -0.93 -9.51
N GLY A 54 -6.81 -1.58 -10.63
CA GLY A 54 -7.68 -1.06 -11.69
C GLY A 54 -9.04 -0.56 -11.19
N ASN A 55 -9.54 -1.07 -10.07
CA ASN A 55 -10.84 -0.70 -9.52
C ASN A 55 -10.77 0.42 -8.47
N VAL A 56 -9.58 0.82 -8.04
CA VAL A 56 -9.40 1.83 -7.00
C VAL A 56 -9.74 3.23 -7.53
N LYS A 57 -10.64 3.91 -6.84
CA LYS A 57 -11.07 5.29 -7.13
C LYS A 57 -10.89 6.20 -5.90
N THR A 58 -10.82 5.62 -4.72
CA THR A 58 -10.73 6.35 -3.46
C THR A 58 -9.36 7.01 -3.30
N PRO A 59 -9.28 8.32 -3.03
CA PRO A 59 -8.05 9.00 -2.68
C PRO A 59 -7.33 8.27 -1.55
N THR A 60 -6.06 7.89 -1.74
CA THR A 60 -5.34 7.00 -0.84
C THR A 60 -3.99 7.56 -0.40
N LEU A 61 -3.80 7.70 0.91
CA LEU A 61 -2.51 7.94 1.54
C LEU A 61 -1.81 6.59 1.77
N VAL A 62 -0.54 6.49 1.39
CA VAL A 62 0.30 5.32 1.64
C VAL A 62 1.40 5.70 2.63
N VAL A 63 1.55 4.94 3.72
CA VAL A 63 2.55 5.20 4.78
C VAL A 63 3.42 3.96 4.99
N VAL A 64 4.74 4.13 5.01
CA VAL A 64 5.69 3.04 5.23
C VAL A 64 6.93 3.54 5.99
N GLY A 65 7.56 2.67 6.77
CA GLY A 65 8.88 2.94 7.37
C GLY A 65 9.99 2.73 6.34
N SER A 66 11.02 3.58 6.33
CA SER A 66 12.13 3.43 5.36
C SER A 66 12.99 2.19 5.60
N GLU A 67 12.91 1.60 6.79
CA GLU A 67 13.60 0.36 7.18
C GLU A 67 12.60 -0.77 7.47
N ASP A 68 11.47 -0.76 6.79
CA ASP A 68 10.50 -1.84 6.86
C ASP A 68 10.95 -2.99 5.95
N TYR A 69 11.50 -4.04 6.56
CA TYR A 69 11.92 -5.26 5.87
C TYR A 69 10.86 -6.37 5.93
N ARG A 70 9.78 -6.18 6.71
CA ARG A 70 8.67 -7.13 6.79
C ARG A 70 7.71 -6.94 5.63
N THR A 71 7.35 -5.70 5.35
CA THR A 71 6.66 -5.27 4.14
C THR A 71 7.55 -4.20 3.49
N PRO A 72 8.46 -4.62 2.60
CA PRO A 72 9.48 -3.73 2.05
C PRO A 72 8.90 -2.47 1.43
N VAL A 73 9.68 -1.40 1.48
CA VAL A 73 9.28 -0.07 0.96
C VAL A 73 8.77 -0.16 -0.49
N SER A 74 9.33 -1.08 -1.28
CA SER A 74 8.90 -1.34 -2.66
C SER A 74 7.42 -1.71 -2.80
N GLU A 75 6.81 -2.34 -1.80
CA GLU A 75 5.38 -2.64 -1.81
C GLU A 75 4.53 -1.35 -1.76
N ALA A 76 4.92 -0.43 -0.88
CA ALA A 76 4.27 0.88 -0.81
C ALA A 76 4.50 1.71 -2.07
N GLU A 77 5.71 1.66 -2.66
CA GLU A 77 6.05 2.34 -3.90
C GLU A 77 5.29 1.81 -5.10
N GLN A 78 5.13 0.48 -5.23
CA GLN A 78 4.30 -0.14 -6.27
C GLN A 78 2.85 0.37 -6.20
N TYR A 79 2.27 0.41 -4.99
CA TYR A 79 0.90 0.88 -4.82
C TYR A 79 0.77 2.35 -5.16
N TYR A 80 1.65 3.19 -4.62
CA TYR A 80 1.69 4.62 -4.92
C TYR A 80 1.83 4.88 -6.42
N GLY A 81 2.79 4.22 -7.09
CA GLY A 81 3.01 4.35 -8.53
C GLY A 81 1.80 3.93 -9.36
N ALA A 82 1.17 2.81 -8.99
CA ALA A 82 -0.04 2.33 -9.67
C ALA A 82 -1.20 3.32 -9.54
N LEU A 83 -1.40 3.91 -8.35
CA LEU A 83 -2.43 4.93 -8.13
C LEU A 83 -2.16 6.21 -8.93
N GLN A 84 -0.88 6.64 -9.03
CA GLN A 84 -0.48 7.79 -9.86
C GLN A 84 -0.77 7.55 -11.34
N ILE A 85 -0.37 6.41 -11.90
CA ILE A 85 -0.65 6.04 -13.30
C ILE A 85 -2.15 6.06 -13.58
N ARG A 86 -2.96 5.68 -12.62
CA ARG A 86 -4.42 5.70 -12.73
C ARG A 86 -5.06 7.07 -12.52
N GLY A 87 -4.28 8.10 -12.18
CA GLY A 87 -4.80 9.42 -11.86
C GLY A 87 -5.60 9.48 -10.55
N VAL A 88 -5.46 8.47 -9.67
CA VAL A 88 -6.10 8.48 -8.34
C VAL A 88 -5.29 9.40 -7.42
N PRO A 89 -5.93 10.37 -6.75
CA PRO A 89 -5.22 11.22 -5.79
C PRO A 89 -4.52 10.38 -4.73
N THR A 90 -3.19 10.53 -4.62
CA THR A 90 -2.39 9.74 -3.69
C THR A 90 -1.21 10.54 -3.15
N ALA A 91 -0.72 10.15 -1.99
CA ALA A 91 0.54 10.61 -1.42
C ALA A 91 1.26 9.43 -0.76
N LEU A 92 2.60 9.48 -0.77
CA LEU A 92 3.46 8.51 -0.11
C LEU A 92 4.22 9.18 1.03
N VAL A 93 4.05 8.67 2.25
CA VAL A 93 4.80 9.10 3.43
C VAL A 93 5.78 7.99 3.81
N LYS A 94 7.08 8.26 3.65
CA LYS A 94 8.16 7.40 4.14
C LYS A 94 8.65 7.95 5.48
N VAL A 95 8.58 7.14 6.54
CA VAL A 95 9.05 7.53 7.88
C VAL A 95 10.51 7.11 8.04
N PRO A 96 11.46 8.07 8.13
CA PRO A 96 12.89 7.75 8.14
C PRO A 96 13.29 6.87 9.34
N GLY A 97 14.07 5.80 9.09
CA GLY A 97 14.57 4.90 10.11
C GLY A 97 13.51 4.08 10.84
N ALA A 98 12.27 4.11 10.40
CA ALA A 98 11.22 3.31 11.02
C ALA A 98 11.13 1.91 10.40
N SER A 99 11.13 0.89 11.25
CA SER A 99 10.89 -0.50 10.88
C SER A 99 9.40 -0.82 10.86
N HIS A 100 9.04 -2.04 10.46
CA HIS A 100 7.66 -2.52 10.43
C HIS A 100 6.91 -2.35 11.77
N GLY A 101 7.51 -2.81 12.87
CA GLY A 101 6.97 -2.63 14.22
C GLY A 101 7.23 -1.23 14.78
N GLY A 102 8.28 -0.56 14.32
CA GLY A 102 8.81 0.67 14.89
C GLY A 102 8.20 1.97 14.35
N ILE A 103 7.25 1.94 13.44
CA ILE A 103 6.59 3.17 12.94
C ILE A 103 6.01 4.02 14.11
N ALA A 104 5.58 3.37 15.17
CA ALA A 104 5.07 4.04 16.36
C ALA A 104 6.06 4.06 17.53
N ALA A 105 7.29 3.55 17.35
CA ALA A 105 8.24 3.40 18.45
C ALA A 105 8.82 4.74 18.93
N ARG A 106 8.93 5.74 18.04
CA ARG A 106 9.38 7.08 18.40
C ARG A 106 8.18 8.02 18.52
N PRO A 107 7.99 8.74 19.65
CA PRO A 107 6.83 9.62 19.84
C PRO A 107 6.65 10.64 18.72
N SER A 108 7.73 11.24 18.24
CA SER A 108 7.70 12.21 17.13
C SER A 108 7.22 11.59 15.81
N GLN A 109 7.61 10.36 15.52
CA GLN A 109 7.16 9.63 14.33
C GLN A 109 5.68 9.26 14.43
N SER A 110 5.22 8.83 15.61
CA SER A 110 3.80 8.57 15.87
C SER A 110 2.95 9.82 15.68
N ALA A 111 3.40 10.96 16.22
CA ALA A 111 2.70 12.23 16.07
C ALA A 111 2.66 12.67 14.59
N ALA A 112 3.78 12.64 13.88
CA ALA A 112 3.85 13.01 12.47
C ALA A 112 2.98 12.11 11.58
N LYS A 113 3.00 10.80 11.83
CA LYS A 113 2.14 9.83 11.13
C LYS A 113 0.66 10.13 11.37
N ALA A 114 0.27 10.32 12.63
CA ALA A 114 -1.11 10.63 12.98
C ALA A 114 -1.58 11.94 12.34
N ALA A 115 -0.75 12.98 12.39
CA ALA A 115 -1.03 14.27 11.75
C ALA A 115 -1.23 14.14 10.23
N ALA A 116 -0.37 13.37 9.56
CA ALA A 116 -0.49 13.13 8.11
C ALA A 116 -1.80 12.41 7.75
N ILE A 117 -2.19 11.41 8.54
CA ILE A 117 -3.44 10.65 8.33
C ILE A 117 -4.66 11.54 8.57
N ILE A 118 -4.66 12.33 9.65
CA ILE A 118 -5.75 13.27 9.97
C ILE A 118 -5.89 14.30 8.85
N ALA A 119 -4.78 14.95 8.45
CA ALA A 119 -4.78 15.92 7.38
C ALA A 119 -5.29 15.34 6.05
N TRP A 120 -4.96 14.07 5.76
CA TRP A 120 -5.47 13.36 4.59
C TRP A 120 -6.98 13.21 4.64
N PHE A 121 -7.54 12.74 5.75
CA PHE A 121 -8.97 12.59 5.90
C PHE A 121 -9.71 13.92 5.91
N ASP A 122 -9.18 14.95 6.56
CA ASP A 122 -9.75 16.31 6.55
C ASP A 122 -9.80 16.89 5.13
N ARG A 123 -8.79 16.62 4.31
CA ARG A 123 -8.77 17.04 2.90
C ARG A 123 -9.93 16.50 2.07
N TYR A 124 -10.44 15.32 2.41
CA TYR A 124 -11.49 14.63 1.66
C TYR A 124 -12.82 14.51 2.39
N ARG A 125 -12.90 14.87 3.66
CA ARG A 125 -14.10 14.74 4.51
C ARG A 125 -15.35 15.35 3.87
N ASP A 126 -15.22 16.56 3.37
CA ASP A 126 -16.36 17.36 2.90
C ASP A 126 -16.46 17.44 1.37
N LYS A 127 -15.62 16.68 0.66
CA LYS A 127 -15.67 16.62 -0.81
C LYS A 127 -16.70 15.59 -1.29
N PRO A 128 -17.44 15.87 -2.37
CA PRO A 128 -18.24 14.83 -3.03
C PRO A 128 -17.31 13.67 -3.42
N ALA A 129 -17.85 12.45 -3.44
CA ALA A 129 -17.10 11.29 -3.94
C ALA A 129 -16.58 11.59 -5.36
N ALA A 130 -15.32 11.24 -5.62
CA ALA A 130 -14.70 11.50 -6.92
C ALA A 130 -15.56 10.89 -8.05
N ALA A 131 -15.83 11.69 -9.07
CA ALA A 131 -16.46 11.18 -10.29
C ALA A 131 -15.58 10.06 -10.89
N PRO A 132 -16.18 9.05 -11.55
CA PRO A 132 -15.40 8.01 -12.20
C PRO A 132 -14.45 8.65 -13.22
N ALA A 133 -13.16 8.28 -13.14
CA ALA A 133 -12.20 8.68 -14.15
C ALA A 133 -12.72 8.26 -15.52
N ALA A 134 -12.73 9.18 -16.49
CA ALA A 134 -13.05 8.84 -17.87
C ALA A 134 -12.09 7.73 -18.32
N SER A 135 -12.63 6.66 -18.88
CA SER A 135 -11.80 5.61 -19.49
C SER A 135 -10.92 6.27 -20.56
N PRO A 136 -9.60 5.96 -20.60
CA PRO A 136 -8.78 6.39 -21.72
C PRO A 136 -9.43 5.86 -23.01
N ALA A 137 -9.62 6.75 -23.98
CA ALA A 137 -10.05 6.35 -25.31
C ALA A 137 -9.05 5.33 -25.87
N GLN A 138 -9.55 4.19 -26.34
CA GLN A 138 -8.78 3.17 -27.03
C GLN A 138 -8.24 3.69 -28.35
#